data_d88aa383d8ee1dfa02d05666d689cc05
#
_entry.id   d88aa383d8ee1dfa02d05666d689cc05
#
_cell.length_a   1.000
_cell.length_b   1.000
_cell.length_c   1.000
_cell.angle_alpha   90.00
_cell.angle_beta   90.00
_cell.angle_gamma   90.00
#
_symmetry.space_group_name_H-M   'P 1'
#
loop_
_entity.id
_entity.type
_entity.pdbx_description
1 polymer ?
#
loop_
_entity_poly.entity_id
_entity_poly.type
_entity_poly.pdbx_seq_one_letter_code
_entity_poly.pdbx_strand_id
1 'polypeptide(L)'
;MSLARLAGIGLAVQLFVQTAGLEVALAAEWRFCIAPSSQEHKIYVTAPFFAVASMEAMEGAFHLALERSGRRHDAVQCPTGANEQAVRVMRLHADEFNRQMGLEVIPVDWRPAAAR
;
A
#
# COMPACT_ATOMS: atom_id res chain seq x y z
N MET A 1 -26.70 -37.31 -26.80
CA MET A 1 -26.35 -36.18 -27.67
C MET A 1 -26.41 -34.84 -26.96
N SER A 2 -27.50 -34.51 -26.27
CA SER A 2 -27.63 -33.25 -25.58
C SER A 2 -26.67 -33.08 -24.40
N LEU A 3 -26.26 -34.17 -23.73
CA LEU A 3 -25.32 -34.13 -22.62
C LEU A 3 -23.92 -33.66 -23.01
N ALA A 4 -23.47 -34.08 -24.21
CA ALA A 4 -22.15 -33.67 -24.69
C ALA A 4 -22.08 -32.16 -24.97
N ARG A 5 -23.17 -31.55 -25.42
CA ARG A 5 -23.25 -30.13 -25.67
C ARG A 5 -23.20 -29.32 -24.38
N LEU A 6 -23.86 -29.81 -23.33
CA LEU A 6 -23.85 -29.13 -22.03
C LEU A 6 -22.48 -29.13 -21.40
N ALA A 7 -21.71 -30.21 -21.53
CA ALA A 7 -20.36 -30.27 -21.02
C ALA A 7 -19.43 -29.25 -21.69
N GLY A 8 -19.56 -29.07 -23.01
CA GLY A 8 -18.77 -28.06 -23.72
C GLY A 8 -19.06 -26.63 -23.28
N ILE A 9 -20.33 -26.33 -23.03
CA ILE A 9 -20.73 -25.00 -22.56
C ILE A 9 -20.13 -24.70 -21.17
N GLY A 10 -20.16 -25.69 -20.27
CA GLY A 10 -19.62 -25.55 -18.95
C GLY A 10 -18.12 -25.22 -18.94
N LEU A 11 -17.34 -25.86 -19.79
CA LEU A 11 -15.90 -25.62 -19.90
C LEU A 11 -15.60 -24.21 -20.40
N ALA A 12 -16.36 -23.71 -21.37
CA ALA A 12 -16.18 -22.37 -21.91
C ALA A 12 -16.41 -21.30 -20.83
N VAL A 13 -17.42 -21.48 -19.99
CA VAL A 13 -17.73 -20.56 -18.90
C VAL A 13 -16.59 -20.52 -17.86
N GLN A 14 -16.03 -21.67 -17.52
CA GLN A 14 -14.93 -21.73 -16.56
C GLN A 14 -13.70 -21.00 -17.06
N LEU A 15 -13.31 -21.15 -18.30
CA LEU A 15 -12.18 -20.45 -18.89
C LEU A 15 -12.37 -18.93 -18.85
N PHE A 16 -13.56 -18.47 -19.11
CA PHE A 16 -13.88 -17.04 -19.07
C PHE A 16 -13.68 -16.46 -17.66
N VAL A 17 -14.16 -17.15 -16.63
CA VAL A 17 -14.02 -16.72 -15.25
C VAL A 17 -12.56 -16.64 -14.84
N GLN A 18 -11.73 -17.60 -15.23
CA GLN A 18 -10.31 -17.58 -14.91
C GLN A 18 -9.60 -16.40 -15.55
N THR A 19 -9.93 -16.06 -16.79
CA THR A 19 -9.33 -14.92 -17.48
C THR A 19 -9.67 -13.60 -16.80
N ALA A 20 -10.91 -13.42 -16.35
CA ALA A 20 -11.34 -12.21 -15.65
C ALA A 20 -10.58 -12.01 -14.33
N GLY A 21 -10.25 -13.09 -13.61
CA GLY A 21 -9.53 -13.01 -12.34
C GLY A 21 -8.09 -12.53 -12.45
N LEU A 22 -7.50 -12.55 -13.64
CA LEU A 22 -6.12 -12.10 -13.85
C LEU A 22 -5.99 -10.61 -14.09
N GLU A 23 -7.10 -9.89 -14.20
CA GLU A 23 -7.08 -8.46 -14.49
C GLU A 23 -6.99 -7.56 -13.27
N VAL A 24 -6.96 -8.14 -12.07
CA VAL A 24 -6.76 -7.35 -10.84
C VAL A 24 -5.33 -6.86 -10.82
N ALA A 25 -5.14 -5.67 -11.30
CA ALA A 25 -3.82 -5.11 -11.54
C ALA A 25 -3.51 -3.97 -10.56
N LEU A 26 -2.52 -3.20 -10.89
CA LEU A 26 -2.05 -2.08 -10.12
C LEU A 26 -3.06 -0.93 -10.14
N ALA A 27 -3.30 -0.31 -9.00
CA ALA A 27 -4.16 0.85 -8.89
C ALA A 27 -3.32 2.13 -8.77
N ALA A 28 -3.78 3.19 -9.43
CA ALA A 28 -3.23 4.53 -9.26
C ALA A 28 -3.94 5.17 -8.07
N GLU A 29 -3.22 5.40 -6.98
CA GLU A 29 -3.84 5.85 -5.74
C GLU A 29 -2.97 6.87 -4.99
N TRP A 30 -3.64 7.76 -4.28
CA TRP A 30 -2.99 8.60 -3.28
C TRP A 30 -2.76 7.79 -2.02
N ARG A 31 -1.55 7.91 -1.46
CA ARG A 31 -1.16 7.18 -0.26
C ARG A 31 -0.05 7.89 0.49
N PHE A 32 0.24 7.44 1.69
CA PHE A 32 1.46 7.77 2.41
C PHE A 32 1.97 6.49 3.07
N CYS A 33 3.25 6.47 3.46
CA CYS A 33 3.82 5.31 4.13
C CYS A 33 4.19 5.65 5.56
N ILE A 34 4.05 4.68 6.44
CA ILE A 34 4.25 4.83 7.88
C ILE A 34 4.90 3.56 8.43
N ALA A 35 5.89 3.72 9.29
CA ALA A 35 6.60 2.60 9.89
C ALA A 35 7.00 2.93 11.34
N PRO A 36 6.39 2.30 12.34
CA PRO A 36 6.78 2.50 13.72
C PRO A 36 8.10 1.81 14.03
N SER A 37 8.82 2.35 14.99
CA SER A 37 10.01 1.73 15.58
C SER A 37 9.78 1.64 17.08
N SER A 38 9.39 0.46 17.54
CA SER A 38 9.11 0.25 18.98
C SER A 38 10.37 0.39 19.80
N GLN A 39 11.52 -0.04 19.28
CA GLN A 39 12.79 0.06 19.98
C GLN A 39 13.25 1.50 20.22
N GLU A 40 12.98 2.38 19.27
CA GLU A 40 13.45 3.76 19.32
C GLU A 40 12.36 4.75 19.71
N HIS A 41 11.16 4.28 19.96
CA HIS A 41 9.98 5.11 20.32
C HIS A 41 9.72 6.18 19.26
N LYS A 42 9.82 5.81 17.99
CA LYS A 42 9.63 6.70 16.85
C LYS A 42 8.66 6.09 15.86
N ILE A 43 8.15 6.95 14.97
CA ILE A 43 7.40 6.48 13.81
C ILE A 43 7.84 7.31 12.61
N TYR A 44 8.21 6.63 11.53
CA TYR A 44 8.65 7.25 10.28
C TYR A 44 7.46 7.43 9.37
N VAL A 45 7.28 8.63 8.84
CA VAL A 45 6.08 8.98 8.06
C VAL A 45 6.49 9.78 6.83
N THR A 46 5.96 9.41 5.65
CA THR A 46 6.19 10.15 4.42
C THR A 46 5.12 11.22 4.20
N ALA A 47 5.39 12.18 3.34
CA ALA A 47 4.36 13.04 2.77
C ALA A 47 3.45 12.21 1.85
N PRO A 48 2.22 12.67 1.58
CA PRO A 48 1.37 12.01 0.59
C PRO A 48 2.01 12.01 -0.80
N PHE A 49 1.79 10.93 -1.53
CA PHE A 49 2.24 10.81 -2.92
C PHE A 49 1.22 10.01 -3.73
N PHE A 50 1.26 10.18 -5.05
CA PHE A 50 0.42 9.45 -5.97
C PHE A 50 1.28 8.44 -6.74
N ALA A 51 0.90 7.19 -6.72
CA ALA A 51 1.69 6.13 -7.36
C ALA A 51 0.81 5.02 -7.91
N VAL A 52 1.29 4.39 -8.98
CA VAL A 52 0.69 3.21 -9.58
C VAL A 52 1.52 2.01 -9.14
N ALA A 53 1.04 1.31 -8.13
CA ALA A 53 1.74 0.14 -7.61
C ALA A 53 0.82 -0.66 -6.69
N SER A 54 1.18 -1.92 -6.45
CA SER A 54 0.52 -2.73 -5.45
C SER A 54 0.90 -2.24 -4.04
N MET A 55 0.04 -2.55 -3.07
CA MET A 55 0.33 -2.25 -1.66
C MET A 55 1.66 -2.89 -1.25
N GLU A 56 1.86 -4.16 -1.61
CA GLU A 56 3.08 -4.88 -1.26
C GLU A 56 4.33 -4.24 -1.85
N ALA A 57 4.27 -3.77 -3.10
CA ALA A 57 5.39 -3.12 -3.74
C ALA A 57 5.76 -1.81 -3.02
N MET A 58 4.76 -1.03 -2.60
CA MET A 58 4.99 0.21 -1.86
C MET A 58 5.58 -0.06 -0.49
N GLU A 59 5.01 -1.00 0.24
CA GLU A 59 5.50 -1.35 1.57
C GLU A 59 6.93 -1.89 1.51
N GLY A 60 7.21 -2.74 0.54
CA GLY A 60 8.56 -3.28 0.33
C GLY A 60 9.57 -2.19 -0.05
N ALA A 61 9.18 -1.25 -0.89
CA ALA A 61 10.06 -0.16 -1.30
C ALA A 61 10.40 0.77 -0.14
N PHE A 62 9.42 1.12 0.69
CA PHE A 62 9.66 1.95 1.86
C PHE A 62 10.49 1.22 2.91
N HIS A 63 10.21 -0.06 3.11
CA HIS A 63 11.02 -0.91 3.98
C HIS A 63 12.50 -0.84 3.59
N LEU A 64 12.80 -1.04 2.31
CA LEU A 64 14.18 -0.97 1.81
C LEU A 64 14.80 0.40 1.99
N ALA A 65 14.03 1.46 1.79
CA ALA A 65 14.54 2.82 1.98
C ALA A 65 14.94 3.06 3.44
N LEU A 66 14.14 2.60 4.38
CA LEU A 66 14.44 2.71 5.81
C LEU A 66 15.67 1.86 6.17
N GLU A 67 15.76 0.63 5.66
CA GLU A 67 16.91 -0.24 5.86
C GLU A 67 18.20 0.42 5.37
N ARG A 68 18.19 0.99 4.17
CA ARG A 68 19.36 1.64 3.58
C ARG A 68 19.80 2.87 4.35
N SER A 69 18.89 3.53 5.03
CA SER A 69 19.21 4.70 5.86
C SER A 69 19.50 4.32 7.31
N GLY A 70 19.57 3.04 7.63
CA GLY A 70 19.89 2.56 8.98
C GLY A 70 18.79 2.82 10.00
N ARG A 71 17.54 3.00 9.55
CA ARG A 71 16.41 3.28 10.44
C ARG A 71 15.71 1.99 10.82
N ARG A 72 15.86 1.59 12.06
CA ARG A 72 15.17 0.40 12.59
C ARG A 72 13.69 0.66 12.67
N HIS A 73 12.91 -0.30 12.21
CA HIS A 73 11.46 -0.17 12.19
C HIS A 73 10.80 -1.55 12.24
N ASP A 74 9.54 -1.55 12.61
CA ASP A 74 8.70 -2.74 12.65
C ASP A 74 7.97 -2.87 11.29
N ALA A 75 6.70 -3.21 11.30
CA ALA A 75 5.92 -3.37 10.07
C ALA A 75 5.71 -2.02 9.35
N VAL A 76 5.71 -2.07 8.03
CA VAL A 76 5.43 -0.93 7.18
C VAL A 76 3.99 -0.99 6.69
N GLN A 77 3.31 0.15 6.66
CA GLN A 77 1.98 0.30 6.08
C GLN A 77 1.96 1.51 5.17
N CYS A 78 1.29 1.39 4.03
CA CYS A 78 1.12 2.50 3.09
C CYS A 78 -0.37 2.66 2.77
N PRO A 79 -1.16 3.23 3.70
CA PRO A 79 -2.59 3.37 3.50
C PRO A 79 -2.94 4.29 2.33
N THR A 80 -4.07 4.02 1.69
CA THR A 80 -4.57 4.75 0.54
C THR A 80 -5.78 5.58 0.91
N GLY A 81 -6.04 6.62 0.13
CA GLY A 81 -7.23 7.45 0.26
C GLY A 81 -7.78 7.84 -1.10
N ALA A 82 -9.00 8.34 -1.12
CA ALA A 82 -9.71 8.67 -2.35
C ALA A 82 -9.03 9.80 -3.15
N ASN A 83 -8.33 10.70 -2.47
CA ASN A 83 -7.64 11.84 -3.08
C ASN A 83 -6.53 12.34 -2.14
N GLU A 84 -5.79 13.33 -2.58
CA GLU A 84 -4.70 13.90 -1.78
C GLU A 84 -5.17 14.44 -0.45
N GLN A 85 -6.29 15.15 -0.44
CA GLN A 85 -6.83 15.75 0.79
C GLN A 85 -7.19 14.69 1.82
N ALA A 86 -7.82 13.59 1.38
CA ALA A 86 -8.18 12.49 2.28
C ALA A 86 -6.93 11.89 2.92
N VAL A 87 -5.88 11.70 2.15
CA VAL A 87 -4.61 11.14 2.66
C VAL A 87 -3.92 12.10 3.61
N ARG A 88 -3.97 13.41 3.35
CA ARG A 88 -3.43 14.42 4.27
C ARG A 88 -4.12 14.37 5.63
N VAL A 89 -5.44 14.24 5.63
CA VAL A 89 -6.22 14.14 6.87
C VAL A 89 -5.87 12.86 7.61
N MET A 90 -5.78 11.72 6.89
CA MET A 90 -5.37 10.45 7.50
C MET A 90 -4.01 10.56 8.16
N ARG A 91 -3.06 11.21 7.49
CA ARG A 91 -1.72 11.38 8.02
C ARG A 91 -1.72 12.25 9.28
N LEU A 92 -2.45 13.35 9.28
CA LEU A 92 -2.53 14.21 10.47
C LEU A 92 -3.10 13.46 11.67
N HIS A 93 -4.14 12.65 11.45
CA HIS A 93 -4.71 11.83 12.52
C HIS A 93 -3.72 10.78 13.02
N ALA A 94 -2.97 10.15 12.10
CA ALA A 94 -1.95 9.18 12.47
C ALA A 94 -0.83 9.84 13.29
N ASP A 95 -0.37 11.01 12.86
CA ASP A 95 0.67 11.75 13.59
C ASP A 95 0.23 12.06 15.01
N GLU A 96 -0.99 12.59 15.15
CA GLU A 96 -1.53 12.95 16.46
C GLU A 96 -1.71 11.73 17.35
N PHE A 97 -2.30 10.65 16.82
CA PHE A 97 -2.48 9.41 17.56
C PHE A 97 -1.14 8.86 18.04
N ASN A 98 -0.13 8.83 17.19
CA ASN A 98 1.17 8.26 17.54
C ASN A 98 1.91 9.12 18.57
N ARG A 99 1.76 10.44 18.50
CA ARG A 99 2.31 11.32 19.55
C ARG A 99 1.65 11.06 20.90
N GLN A 100 0.34 10.83 20.91
CA GLN A 100 -0.40 10.50 22.13
C GLN A 100 0.06 9.16 22.71
N MET A 101 0.50 8.24 21.86
CA MET A 101 1.05 6.95 22.28
C MET A 101 2.52 7.03 22.70
N GLY A 102 3.10 8.22 22.73
CA GLY A 102 4.48 8.44 23.16
C GLY A 102 5.54 8.25 22.08
N LEU A 103 5.14 8.18 20.81
CA LEU A 103 6.09 8.06 19.71
C LEU A 103 6.45 9.42 19.16
N GLU A 104 7.73 9.58 18.82
CA GLU A 104 8.21 10.75 18.11
C GLU A 104 7.92 10.57 16.61
N VAL A 105 7.20 11.51 16.01
CA VAL A 105 6.89 11.45 14.57
C VAL A 105 8.05 12.03 13.78
N ILE A 106 8.69 11.21 12.96
CA ILE A 106 9.85 11.58 12.14
C ILE A 106 9.42 11.66 10.68
N PRO A 107 9.35 12.84 10.09
CA PRO A 107 9.09 12.96 8.65
C PRO A 107 10.26 12.39 7.86
N VAL A 108 9.94 11.61 6.84
CA VAL A 108 10.94 11.03 5.93
C VAL A 108 10.67 11.55 4.53
N ASP A 109 11.67 12.19 3.95
CA ASP A 109 11.60 12.69 2.60
C ASP A 109 11.87 11.54 1.62
N TRP A 110 10.83 10.76 1.38
CA TRP A 110 10.88 9.62 0.48
C TRP A 110 9.56 9.43 -0.25
N ARG A 111 9.69 9.03 -1.49
CA ARG A 111 8.58 8.51 -2.31
C ARG A 111 9.18 7.61 -3.39
N PRO A 112 8.41 6.66 -3.93
CA PRO A 112 8.93 5.80 -4.99
C PRO A 112 9.25 6.61 -6.25
N ALA A 113 10.22 6.13 -7.05
CA ALA A 113 10.72 6.86 -8.21
C ALA A 113 9.63 7.21 -9.22
N ALA A 114 8.59 6.38 -9.34
CA ALA A 114 7.48 6.60 -10.27
C ALA A 114 6.34 7.45 -9.68
N ALA A 115 6.48 7.96 -8.45
CA ALA A 115 5.44 8.74 -7.80
C ALA A 115 5.42 10.19 -8.25
N ARG A 116 4.25 10.82 -8.10
CA ARG A 116 4.05 12.25 -8.36
C ARG A 116 3.78 13.01 -7.08
#